data_3b9e9c45f52f9ebdda113cd30faf46f8
#
_entry.id   3b9e9c45f52f9ebdda113cd30faf46f8
#
_cell.length_a   1.000
_cell.length_b   1.000
_cell.length_c   1.000
_cell.angle_alpha   90.00
_cell.angle_beta   90.00
_cell.angle_gamma   90.00
#
_symmetry.space_group_name_H-M   'P 1'
#
loop_
_entity.id
_entity.type
_entity.pdbx_description
1 polymer ?
#
loop_
_entity_poly.entity_id
_entity_poly.type
_entity_poly.pdbx_seq_one_letter_code
_entity_poly.pdbx_strand_id
1 'polypeptide(L)'
;MKISLFGIMFSLTLVLLAATSCVRFAEAAGNNATLTLTSSNPISKCLDGTPHGFYHRPATSDSASTKWIFMLEGGGLCSHEQDCTERSNTSLGSSRYFPKVFDYDSIGSIFTNDPSNPFYQWNYVYLPYCDGGMWSGTRRATSNETFGLFFSGHNNIEATIDYLSVNAGLNTSNNFVIFSGGSAGGVGAFLNYEYVASRLPTVTVVGAPVGGFPPALSWYTGKNSNVPEEDVRDSNFPYLTKLFDAYLPTKCRENIRGGEANYWKCFVPRLAYPYYEIPLFIMEAITDVVIMGGFEGMDHKIPEAFLNPDVWKWIKAYGVNATKNFQEINSTRDGLFAPSCLIHCEFELNKPIIDGINVANALFNWAKQYMPSNDSPFVNGSHIHMDTCKSGVYYPPCNPTCPKLSDKFLGTGLGK
;
A
#
# COMPACT_ATOMS: atom_id res chain seq x y z
N MET A 1 79.81 -59.05 -15.85
CA MET A 1 79.62 -57.95 -14.91
C MET A 1 78.39 -57.16 -15.38
N LYS A 2 77.25 -57.35 -14.70
CA LYS A 2 75.95 -56.82 -15.11
C LYS A 2 75.75 -55.46 -14.45
N ILE A 3 75.48 -54.44 -15.21
CA ILE A 3 75.06 -53.14 -14.71
C ILE A 3 73.59 -52.96 -15.10
N SER A 4 72.79 -52.89 -14.09
CA SER A 4 71.29 -52.65 -14.19
C SER A 4 71.03 -51.17 -14.23
N LEU A 5 70.39 -50.69 -15.30
CA LEU A 5 69.84 -49.33 -15.38
C LEU A 5 68.44 -49.36 -14.80
N PHE A 6 68.25 -48.60 -13.71
CA PHE A 6 66.95 -48.29 -13.19
C PHE A 6 66.43 -47.02 -13.91
N GLY A 7 65.39 -47.19 -14.70
CA GLY A 7 64.64 -46.07 -15.32
C GLY A 7 63.67 -45.45 -14.34
N ILE A 8 63.84 -44.16 -14.11
CA ILE A 8 62.92 -43.36 -13.38
C ILE A 8 61.83 -42.86 -14.34
N MET A 9 60.63 -43.42 -14.26
CA MET A 9 59.46 -42.90 -14.92
C MET A 9 58.96 -41.72 -14.12
N PHE A 10 59.07 -40.48 -14.62
CA PHE A 10 58.31 -39.31 -14.14
C PHE A 10 56.90 -39.37 -14.71
N SER A 11 55.93 -39.68 -13.83
CA SER A 11 54.52 -39.57 -14.16
C SER A 11 54.09 -38.09 -14.04
N LEU A 12 53.90 -37.45 -15.19
CA LEU A 12 53.26 -36.13 -15.24
C LEU A 12 51.78 -36.32 -14.98
N THR A 13 51.36 -36.11 -13.74
CA THR A 13 49.92 -35.98 -13.39
C THR A 13 49.48 -34.59 -13.81
N LEU A 14 48.80 -34.49 -14.94
CA LEU A 14 48.10 -33.30 -15.41
C LEU A 14 46.91 -33.06 -14.49
N VAL A 15 47.04 -32.13 -13.54
CA VAL A 15 45.92 -31.65 -12.75
C VAL A 15 45.08 -30.73 -13.65
N LEU A 16 44.06 -31.27 -14.30
CA LEU A 16 43.00 -30.48 -14.90
C LEU A 16 42.17 -29.86 -13.73
N LEU A 17 42.47 -28.61 -13.42
CA LEU A 17 41.52 -27.76 -12.68
C LEU A 17 40.31 -27.54 -13.58
N ALA A 18 39.32 -28.39 -13.46
CA ALA A 18 37.99 -28.10 -13.95
C ALA A 18 37.43 -26.94 -13.11
N ALA A 19 37.60 -25.72 -13.62
CA ALA A 19 36.82 -24.59 -13.19
C ALA A 19 35.36 -24.87 -13.57
N THR A 20 34.64 -25.56 -12.70
CA THR A 20 33.16 -25.61 -12.76
C THR A 20 32.68 -24.20 -12.48
N SER A 21 32.57 -23.40 -13.54
CA SER A 21 31.67 -22.24 -13.53
C SER A 21 30.31 -22.76 -13.13
N CYS A 22 29.93 -22.55 -11.87
CA CYS A 22 28.56 -22.63 -11.45
C CYS A 22 27.81 -21.51 -12.19
N VAL A 23 27.44 -21.78 -13.43
CA VAL A 23 26.31 -21.10 -14.04
C VAL A 23 25.11 -21.57 -13.21
N ARG A 24 24.77 -20.80 -12.19
CA ARG A 24 23.43 -20.88 -11.62
C ARG A 24 22.50 -20.50 -12.78
N PHE A 25 21.90 -21.50 -13.39
CA PHE A 25 20.63 -21.27 -14.06
C PHE A 25 19.73 -20.72 -12.96
N ALA A 26 19.47 -19.42 -12.98
CA ALA A 26 18.34 -18.87 -12.28
C ALA A 26 17.16 -19.62 -12.90
N GLU A 27 16.63 -20.65 -12.22
CA GLU A 27 15.25 -21.06 -12.44
C GLU A 27 14.50 -19.74 -12.48
N ALA A 28 13.67 -19.55 -13.51
CA ALA A 28 12.82 -18.39 -13.60
C ALA A 28 12.05 -18.36 -12.27
N ALA A 29 12.50 -17.52 -11.35
CA ALA A 29 11.92 -17.43 -10.03
C ALA A 29 10.47 -17.06 -10.29
N GLY A 30 9.54 -17.97 -9.94
CA GLY A 30 8.11 -17.67 -9.99
C GLY A 30 7.89 -16.38 -9.20
N ASN A 31 6.77 -15.70 -9.44
CA ASN A 31 6.47 -14.42 -8.76
C ASN A 31 6.15 -14.62 -7.25
N ASN A 32 6.93 -15.47 -6.59
CA ASN A 32 6.73 -15.94 -5.22
C ASN A 32 7.82 -15.44 -4.28
N ALA A 33 7.47 -15.27 -3.01
CA ALA A 33 8.42 -15.00 -1.94
C ALA A 33 8.12 -15.81 -0.67
N THR A 34 9.17 -16.14 0.08
CA THR A 34 9.05 -16.84 1.36
C THR A 34 8.87 -15.85 2.50
N LEU A 35 8.04 -16.21 3.49
CA LEU A 35 7.81 -15.42 4.69
C LEU A 35 9.12 -15.23 5.47
N THR A 36 9.43 -13.97 5.77
CA THR A 36 10.49 -13.58 6.70
C THR A 36 9.85 -12.94 7.93
N LEU A 37 9.99 -13.56 9.10
CA LEU A 37 9.50 -13.01 10.36
C LEU A 37 10.51 -12.01 10.96
N THR A 38 10.02 -10.92 11.52
CA THR A 38 10.81 -9.89 12.24
C THR A 38 11.05 -10.26 13.71
N SER A 39 11.23 -11.56 14.00
CA SER A 39 11.31 -12.10 15.37
C SER A 39 12.44 -11.52 16.22
N SER A 40 13.51 -11.01 15.61
CA SER A 40 14.62 -10.34 16.29
C SER A 40 14.24 -8.93 16.79
N ASN A 41 13.16 -8.34 16.27
CA ASN A 41 12.70 -7.02 16.69
C ASN A 41 11.55 -7.16 17.72
N PRO A 42 11.74 -6.82 19.00
CA PRO A 42 10.76 -7.07 20.05
C PRO A 42 9.50 -6.19 19.95
N ILE A 43 9.57 -5.07 19.23
CA ILE A 43 8.45 -4.15 19.10
C ILE A 43 7.58 -4.42 17.84
N SER A 44 8.05 -5.28 16.94
CA SER A 44 7.31 -5.64 15.72
C SER A 44 6.37 -6.81 16.01
N LYS A 45 5.08 -6.49 16.18
CA LYS A 45 4.05 -7.43 16.65
C LYS A 45 2.76 -7.33 15.84
N CYS A 46 2.09 -8.47 15.70
CA CYS A 46 0.67 -8.54 15.36
C CYS A 46 -0.19 -8.28 16.63
N LEU A 47 -1.50 -8.12 16.48
CA LEU A 47 -2.44 -7.89 17.59
C LEU A 47 -2.29 -8.92 18.72
N ASP A 48 -2.12 -10.19 18.39
CA ASP A 48 -1.97 -11.29 19.34
C ASP A 48 -0.57 -11.42 19.97
N GLY A 49 0.35 -10.53 19.62
CA GLY A 49 1.74 -10.54 20.08
C GLY A 49 2.68 -11.46 19.30
N THR A 50 2.22 -12.18 18.29
CA THR A 50 3.11 -12.90 17.39
C THR A 50 4.01 -11.93 16.61
N PRO A 51 5.27 -12.32 16.26
CA PRO A 51 6.14 -11.49 15.45
C PRO A 51 5.47 -11.15 14.11
N HIS A 52 5.57 -9.91 13.67
CA HIS A 52 5.21 -9.56 12.30
C HIS A 52 6.16 -10.20 11.28
N GLY A 53 5.82 -10.16 10.01
CA GLY A 53 6.66 -10.65 8.92
C GLY A 53 6.33 -9.97 7.60
N PHE A 54 7.16 -10.25 6.60
CA PHE A 54 7.00 -9.71 5.26
C PHE A 54 7.49 -10.73 4.22
N TYR A 55 7.19 -10.45 2.96
CA TYR A 55 7.67 -11.20 1.81
C TYR A 55 8.50 -10.28 0.94
N HIS A 56 9.69 -10.73 0.52
CA HIS A 56 10.55 -10.00 -0.41
C HIS A 56 10.87 -10.88 -1.61
N ARG A 57 10.48 -10.42 -2.79
CA ARG A 57 10.91 -10.97 -4.07
C ARG A 57 11.97 -10.04 -4.65
N PRO A 58 13.22 -10.45 -4.74
CA PRO A 58 14.30 -9.66 -5.34
C PRO A 58 14.01 -9.29 -6.78
N ALA A 59 14.61 -8.20 -7.25
CA ALA A 59 14.56 -7.81 -8.65
C ALA A 59 15.06 -8.94 -9.55
N THR A 60 14.43 -9.10 -10.71
CA THR A 60 14.76 -10.18 -11.66
C THR A 60 15.70 -9.73 -12.77
N SER A 61 16.16 -8.47 -12.75
CA SER A 61 17.19 -7.95 -13.66
C SER A 61 18.10 -6.96 -12.94
N ASP A 62 19.34 -6.84 -13.40
CA ASP A 62 20.32 -5.89 -12.84
C ASP A 62 19.84 -4.44 -12.98
N SER A 63 19.19 -4.10 -14.08
CA SER A 63 18.64 -2.76 -14.33
C SER A 63 17.49 -2.37 -13.39
N ALA A 64 16.87 -3.34 -12.72
CA ALA A 64 15.81 -3.14 -11.74
C ALA A 64 16.28 -3.33 -10.29
N SER A 65 17.54 -3.71 -10.06
CA SER A 65 18.07 -4.05 -8.73
C SER A 65 17.99 -2.90 -7.72
N THR A 66 18.02 -1.65 -8.19
CA THR A 66 17.89 -0.43 -7.37
C THR A 66 16.44 0.05 -7.21
N LYS A 67 15.46 -0.64 -7.78
CA LYS A 67 14.06 -0.21 -7.84
C LYS A 67 13.21 -1.10 -6.95
N TRP A 68 12.41 -0.47 -6.09
CA TRP A 68 11.63 -1.14 -5.06
C TRP A 68 10.19 -0.68 -5.06
N ILE A 69 9.27 -1.59 -4.84
CA ILE A 69 7.88 -1.28 -4.59
C ILE A 69 7.39 -2.05 -3.37
N PHE A 70 6.84 -1.31 -2.41
CA PHE A 70 6.26 -1.84 -1.19
C PHE A 70 4.74 -1.88 -1.31
N MET A 71 4.13 -2.89 -0.72
CA MET A 71 2.68 -3.00 -0.60
C MET A 71 2.30 -3.34 0.83
N LEU A 72 1.68 -2.40 1.51
CA LEU A 72 1.00 -2.64 2.78
C LEU A 72 -0.38 -3.23 2.50
N GLU A 73 -0.68 -4.40 3.07
CA GLU A 73 -1.99 -5.02 2.93
C GLU A 73 -3.08 -4.20 3.62
N GLY A 74 -4.30 -4.24 3.05
CA GLY A 74 -5.50 -3.66 3.64
C GLY A 74 -6.23 -4.61 4.57
N GLY A 75 -7.40 -4.19 5.05
CA GLY A 75 -8.25 -5.03 5.92
C GLY A 75 -9.04 -4.25 6.97
N GLY A 76 -9.29 -2.97 6.75
CA GLY A 76 -10.05 -2.12 7.68
C GLY A 76 -9.30 -1.85 8.99
N LEU A 77 -10.03 -1.60 10.06
CA LEU A 77 -9.48 -1.39 11.41
C LEU A 77 -10.36 -2.12 12.44
N CYS A 78 -9.90 -2.21 13.67
CA CYS A 78 -10.74 -2.57 14.81
C CYS A 78 -10.74 -1.44 15.85
N SER A 79 -11.86 -1.27 16.56
CA SER A 79 -12.09 -0.11 17.43
C SER A 79 -12.62 -0.46 18.82
N HIS A 80 -13.09 -1.67 19.04
CA HIS A 80 -13.68 -2.14 20.28
C HIS A 80 -13.03 -3.44 20.73
N GLU A 81 -13.16 -3.76 22.03
CA GLU A 81 -12.57 -4.97 22.61
C GLU A 81 -12.99 -6.24 21.86
N GLN A 82 -14.29 -6.36 21.56
CA GLN A 82 -14.81 -7.56 20.91
C GLN A 82 -14.24 -7.73 19.50
N ASP A 83 -14.34 -6.72 18.63
CA ASP A 83 -13.89 -6.84 17.24
C ASP A 83 -12.35 -6.97 17.13
N CYS A 84 -11.59 -6.28 17.99
CA CYS A 84 -10.13 -6.44 18.04
C CYS A 84 -9.70 -7.82 18.54
N THR A 85 -10.41 -8.36 19.55
CA THR A 85 -10.15 -9.71 20.07
C THR A 85 -10.49 -10.78 19.04
N GLU A 86 -11.64 -10.66 18.36
CA GLU A 86 -12.01 -11.55 17.26
C GLU A 86 -10.99 -11.49 16.12
N ARG A 87 -10.58 -10.27 15.72
CA ARG A 87 -9.56 -10.04 14.70
C ARG A 87 -8.21 -10.68 15.07
N SER A 88 -7.80 -10.62 16.33
CA SER A 88 -6.53 -11.20 16.78
C SER A 88 -6.40 -12.70 16.55
N ASN A 89 -7.52 -13.38 16.32
CA ASN A 89 -7.61 -14.82 16.01
C ASN A 89 -7.72 -15.10 14.49
N THR A 90 -7.44 -14.13 13.64
CA THR A 90 -7.48 -14.25 12.17
C THR A 90 -6.13 -13.86 11.55
N SER A 91 -5.99 -14.00 10.24
CA SER A 91 -4.81 -13.49 9.51
C SER A 91 -4.63 -11.98 9.64
N LEU A 92 -5.72 -11.24 9.90
CA LEU A 92 -5.67 -9.78 10.12
C LEU A 92 -5.23 -9.38 11.54
N GLY A 93 -4.86 -10.34 12.38
CA GLY A 93 -4.40 -10.08 13.75
C GLY A 93 -3.28 -11.01 14.24
N SER A 94 -2.89 -12.03 13.44
CA SER A 94 -1.86 -13.00 13.84
C SER A 94 -1.04 -13.53 12.67
N SER A 95 0.27 -13.52 12.80
CA SER A 95 1.17 -14.10 11.81
C SER A 95 1.17 -15.64 11.76
N ARG A 96 0.48 -16.30 12.70
CA ARG A 96 0.27 -17.78 12.64
C ARG A 96 -0.46 -18.20 11.38
N TYR A 97 -1.24 -17.31 10.80
CA TYR A 97 -2.05 -17.56 9.59
C TYR A 97 -1.38 -17.06 8.31
N PHE A 98 -0.19 -16.49 8.39
CA PHE A 98 0.54 -16.06 7.20
C PHE A 98 1.03 -17.27 6.40
N PRO A 99 0.81 -17.33 5.09
CA PRO A 99 1.31 -18.41 4.26
C PRO A 99 2.84 -18.42 4.26
N LYS A 100 3.44 -19.62 4.22
CA LYS A 100 4.91 -19.75 4.15
C LYS A 100 5.48 -19.19 2.86
N VAL A 101 4.72 -19.25 1.78
CA VAL A 101 5.06 -18.72 0.45
C VAL A 101 3.89 -17.86 -0.01
N PHE A 102 4.20 -16.69 -0.52
CA PHE A 102 3.24 -15.72 -1.05
C PHE A 102 3.45 -15.57 -2.55
N ASP A 103 2.36 -15.62 -3.30
CA ASP A 103 2.33 -15.41 -4.74
C ASP A 103 1.88 -13.98 -5.05
N TYR A 104 2.76 -13.18 -5.62
CA TYR A 104 2.48 -11.80 -5.98
C TYR A 104 1.45 -11.65 -7.10
N ASP A 105 1.30 -12.65 -7.98
CA ASP A 105 0.26 -12.63 -9.01
C ASP A 105 -1.15 -12.65 -8.40
N SER A 106 -1.28 -13.11 -7.13
CA SER A 106 -2.54 -13.07 -6.39
C SER A 106 -3.01 -11.66 -6.02
N ILE A 107 -2.09 -10.68 -5.93
CA ILE A 107 -2.45 -9.26 -5.74
C ILE A 107 -2.95 -8.66 -7.05
N GLY A 108 -2.36 -9.07 -8.17
CA GLY A 108 -2.67 -8.50 -9.48
C GLY A 108 -2.06 -7.10 -9.71
N SER A 109 -2.61 -6.36 -10.65
CA SER A 109 -2.21 -4.97 -10.96
C SER A 109 -0.69 -4.80 -11.15
N ILE A 110 -0.09 -3.86 -10.44
CA ILE A 110 1.33 -3.49 -10.52
C ILE A 110 2.29 -4.55 -9.95
N PHE A 111 1.78 -5.67 -9.41
CA PHE A 111 2.59 -6.77 -8.85
C PHE A 111 2.62 -8.02 -9.73
N THR A 112 1.93 -8.02 -10.87
CA THR A 112 1.93 -9.17 -11.77
C THR A 112 3.27 -9.37 -12.47
N ASN A 113 3.63 -10.64 -12.69
CA ASN A 113 4.81 -11.03 -13.48
C ASN A 113 4.51 -10.99 -15.01
N ASP A 114 3.77 -10.00 -15.45
CA ASP A 114 3.45 -9.76 -16.85
C ASP A 114 4.44 -8.76 -17.45
N PRO A 115 5.11 -9.04 -18.57
CA PRO A 115 6.03 -8.10 -19.22
C PRO A 115 5.42 -6.76 -19.62
N SER A 116 4.09 -6.66 -19.74
CA SER A 116 3.39 -5.39 -19.95
C SER A 116 3.29 -4.53 -18.70
N ASN A 117 3.56 -5.10 -17.50
CA ASN A 117 3.67 -4.38 -16.27
C ASN A 117 5.05 -3.70 -16.17
N PRO A 118 5.15 -2.36 -16.13
CA PRO A 118 6.45 -1.68 -16.09
C PRO A 118 7.26 -1.95 -14.82
N PHE A 119 6.65 -2.54 -13.80
CA PHE A 119 7.28 -2.87 -12.52
C PHE A 119 7.67 -4.35 -12.40
N TYR A 120 7.39 -5.22 -13.37
CA TYR A 120 7.46 -6.67 -13.23
C TYR A 120 8.84 -7.22 -12.82
N GLN A 121 9.91 -6.48 -13.08
CA GLN A 121 11.28 -6.86 -12.71
C GLN A 121 11.80 -6.25 -11.40
N TRP A 122 11.02 -5.37 -10.75
CA TRP A 122 11.45 -4.64 -9.56
C TRP A 122 11.54 -5.54 -8.32
N ASN A 123 12.23 -5.06 -7.28
CA ASN A 123 12.10 -5.66 -5.95
C ASN A 123 10.67 -5.44 -5.45
N TYR A 124 9.97 -6.51 -5.09
CA TYR A 124 8.65 -6.46 -4.48
C TYR A 124 8.75 -6.77 -3.00
N VAL A 125 8.11 -5.95 -2.17
CA VAL A 125 7.99 -6.16 -0.72
C VAL A 125 6.52 -6.09 -0.34
N TYR A 126 5.97 -7.20 0.16
CA TYR A 126 4.59 -7.26 0.66
C TYR A 126 4.60 -7.44 2.17
N LEU A 127 3.87 -6.57 2.86
CA LEU A 127 3.69 -6.61 4.30
C LEU A 127 2.23 -7.03 4.59
N PRO A 128 1.99 -8.24 5.10
CA PRO A 128 0.66 -8.67 5.50
C PRO A 128 0.19 -7.90 6.73
N TYR A 129 -1.09 -7.53 6.74
CA TYR A 129 -1.69 -6.67 7.74
C TYR A 129 -2.14 -7.45 8.97
N CYS A 130 -1.67 -7.10 10.16
CA CYS A 130 -2.06 -7.78 11.40
C CYS A 130 -2.08 -6.89 12.65
N ASP A 131 -2.12 -5.58 12.50
CA ASP A 131 -2.07 -4.66 13.65
C ASP A 131 -3.42 -3.99 13.98
N GLY A 132 -4.43 -4.12 13.12
CA GLY A 132 -5.76 -3.56 13.35
C GLY A 132 -5.86 -2.02 13.42
N GLY A 133 -4.73 -1.30 13.33
CA GLY A 133 -4.62 0.15 13.51
C GLY A 133 -4.23 0.92 12.24
N MET A 134 -4.50 0.38 11.04
CA MET A 134 -4.15 0.99 9.75
C MET A 134 -2.66 1.35 9.65
N TRP A 135 -1.77 0.46 10.13
CA TRP A 135 -0.32 0.65 10.10
C TRP A 135 0.20 1.85 10.87
N SER A 136 -0.62 2.44 11.74
CA SER A 136 -0.27 3.65 12.49
C SER A 136 0.25 3.38 13.89
N GLY A 137 -0.08 2.24 14.49
CA GLY A 137 0.16 1.95 15.90
C GLY A 137 1.63 1.92 16.29
N THR A 138 1.96 2.57 17.41
CA THR A 138 3.30 2.57 18.01
C THR A 138 3.37 1.86 19.37
N ARG A 139 2.31 1.17 19.78
CA ARG A 139 2.23 0.47 21.06
C ARG A 139 3.29 -0.63 21.15
N ARG A 140 4.14 -0.55 22.15
CA ARG A 140 5.22 -1.52 22.42
C ARG A 140 4.84 -2.54 23.49
N ALA A 141 3.76 -2.29 24.20
CA ALA A 141 3.23 -3.14 25.26
C ALA A 141 1.72 -3.10 25.28
N THR A 142 1.12 -4.15 25.85
CA THR A 142 -0.33 -4.23 26.07
C THR A 142 -0.74 -3.50 27.34
N SER A 143 -1.99 -3.06 27.39
CA SER A 143 -2.62 -2.50 28.59
C SER A 143 -4.13 -2.83 28.59
N ASN A 144 -4.82 -2.48 29.66
CA ASN A 144 -6.29 -2.58 29.68
C ASN A 144 -6.94 -1.67 28.63
N GLU A 145 -6.32 -0.52 28.34
CA GLU A 145 -6.81 0.41 27.29
C GLU A 145 -6.67 -0.17 25.90
N THR A 146 -5.75 -1.10 25.68
CA THR A 146 -5.54 -1.81 24.42
C THR A 146 -6.15 -3.21 24.44
N PHE A 147 -7.01 -3.53 25.39
CA PHE A 147 -7.68 -4.84 25.51
C PHE A 147 -6.69 -6.01 25.65
N GLY A 148 -5.49 -5.77 26.13
CA GLY A 148 -4.41 -6.75 26.16
C GLY A 148 -3.76 -7.05 24.81
N LEU A 149 -4.03 -6.25 23.76
CA LEU A 149 -3.55 -6.43 22.39
C LEU A 149 -2.42 -5.44 22.03
N PHE A 150 -1.67 -5.77 20.96
CA PHE A 150 -0.59 -4.95 20.43
C PHE A 150 -1.04 -4.19 19.17
N PHE A 151 -0.97 -2.87 19.21
CA PHE A 151 -1.16 -2.01 18.03
C PHE A 151 0.19 -1.49 17.58
N SER A 152 0.90 -2.23 16.71
CA SER A 152 2.30 -1.99 16.38
C SER A 152 2.58 -1.81 14.89
N GLY A 153 1.61 -1.36 14.11
CA GLY A 153 1.73 -1.28 12.65
C GLY A 153 2.88 -0.40 12.17
N HIS A 154 3.09 0.77 12.77
CA HIS A 154 4.24 1.62 12.49
C HIS A 154 5.57 0.92 12.80
N ASN A 155 5.65 0.24 13.96
CA ASN A 155 6.85 -0.51 14.35
C ASN A 155 7.11 -1.71 13.42
N ASN A 156 6.07 -2.29 12.82
CA ASN A 156 6.19 -3.37 11.84
C ASN A 156 6.84 -2.88 10.54
N ILE A 157 6.48 -1.68 10.09
CA ILE A 157 7.11 -1.01 8.94
C ILE A 157 8.59 -0.73 9.28
N GLU A 158 8.88 -0.13 10.44
CA GLU A 158 10.23 0.16 10.91
C GLU A 158 11.11 -1.09 10.88
N ALA A 159 10.66 -2.18 11.50
CA ALA A 159 11.40 -3.44 11.55
C ALA A 159 11.67 -4.04 10.15
N THR A 160 10.73 -3.90 9.21
CA THR A 160 10.90 -4.35 7.83
C THR A 160 11.95 -3.53 7.09
N ILE A 161 11.89 -2.20 7.21
CA ILE A 161 12.87 -1.28 6.61
C ILE A 161 14.28 -1.57 7.15
N ASP A 162 14.42 -1.74 8.46
CA ASP A 162 15.70 -2.05 9.11
C ASP A 162 16.26 -3.39 8.61
N TYR A 163 15.42 -4.43 8.55
CA TYR A 163 15.84 -5.73 8.06
C TYR A 163 16.33 -5.68 6.61
N LEU A 164 15.56 -5.05 5.73
CA LEU A 164 15.90 -4.96 4.30
C LEU A 164 17.11 -4.06 4.05
N SER A 165 17.31 -3.03 4.86
CA SER A 165 18.49 -2.17 4.79
C SER A 165 19.77 -2.94 5.09
N VAL A 166 19.74 -3.84 6.08
CA VAL A 166 20.89 -4.64 6.49
C VAL A 166 21.11 -5.83 5.56
N ASN A 167 20.03 -6.51 5.13
CA ASN A 167 20.14 -7.84 4.51
C ASN A 167 19.91 -7.85 2.99
N ALA A 168 19.30 -6.77 2.43
CA ALA A 168 18.94 -6.72 1.02
C ALA A 168 19.37 -5.43 0.30
N GLY A 169 20.14 -4.56 0.98
CA GLY A 169 20.69 -3.35 0.37
C GLY A 169 19.65 -2.24 0.11
N LEU A 170 18.51 -2.25 0.81
CA LEU A 170 17.47 -1.23 0.62
C LEU A 170 18.00 0.19 0.82
N ASN A 171 18.84 0.44 1.83
CA ASN A 171 19.44 1.74 2.12
C ASN A 171 20.74 1.99 1.36
N THR A 172 20.75 1.67 0.07
CA THR A 172 21.90 1.94 -0.82
C THR A 172 21.58 3.19 -1.64
N SER A 173 22.58 4.07 -1.80
CA SER A 173 22.44 5.28 -2.62
C SER A 173 22.00 4.95 -4.04
N ASN A 174 21.21 5.81 -4.63
CA ASN A 174 20.54 5.65 -5.93
C ASN A 174 19.39 4.61 -5.97
N ASN A 175 19.03 4.00 -4.85
CA ASN A 175 17.77 3.27 -4.81
C ASN A 175 16.57 4.21 -4.96
N PHE A 176 15.52 3.67 -5.57
CA PHE A 176 14.23 4.32 -5.73
C PHE A 176 13.13 3.43 -5.13
N VAL A 177 12.30 4.00 -4.28
CA VAL A 177 11.24 3.28 -3.56
C VAL A 177 9.88 3.91 -3.85
N ILE A 178 8.94 3.10 -4.33
CA ILE A 178 7.52 3.40 -4.30
C ILE A 178 6.94 2.76 -3.04
N PHE A 179 6.51 3.56 -2.08
CA PHE A 179 5.89 3.08 -0.85
C PHE A 179 4.38 3.14 -0.99
N SER A 180 3.77 1.97 -1.19
CA SER A 180 2.36 1.79 -1.53
C SER A 180 1.63 0.93 -0.50
N GLY A 181 0.32 0.90 -0.61
CA GLY A 181 -0.55 0.04 0.17
C GLY A 181 -1.99 0.18 -0.30
N GLY A 182 -2.83 -0.82 -0.03
CA GLY A 182 -4.23 -0.84 -0.42
C GLY A 182 -5.17 -0.65 0.77
N SER A 183 -6.28 0.11 0.62
CA SER A 183 -7.29 0.26 1.67
C SER A 183 -6.69 0.80 2.99
N ALA A 184 -6.84 0.07 4.10
CA ALA A 184 -6.14 0.36 5.36
C ALA A 184 -4.62 0.47 5.18
N GLY A 185 -4.03 -0.33 4.29
CA GLY A 185 -2.63 -0.22 3.88
C GLY A 185 -2.34 1.05 3.08
N GLY A 186 -3.30 1.54 2.30
CA GLY A 186 -3.20 2.83 1.60
C GLY A 186 -3.16 4.01 2.57
N VAL A 187 -4.02 3.99 3.61
CA VAL A 187 -3.94 4.95 4.74
C VAL A 187 -2.58 4.82 5.43
N GLY A 188 -2.14 3.58 5.71
CA GLY A 188 -0.86 3.29 6.32
C GLY A 188 0.32 3.80 5.49
N ALA A 189 0.29 3.59 4.18
CA ALA A 189 1.32 4.12 3.27
C ALA A 189 1.34 5.65 3.32
N PHE A 190 0.17 6.30 3.27
CA PHE A 190 0.06 7.74 3.39
C PHE A 190 0.62 8.25 4.72
N LEU A 191 0.31 7.61 5.84
CA LEU A 191 0.80 8.06 7.15
C LEU A 191 2.32 7.88 7.33
N ASN A 192 2.91 6.85 6.71
CA ASN A 192 4.27 6.43 7.03
C ASN A 192 5.33 6.79 5.99
N TYR A 193 4.98 7.19 4.76
CA TYR A 193 6.00 7.32 3.71
C TYR A 193 7.04 8.43 3.99
N GLU A 194 6.68 9.53 4.66
CA GLU A 194 7.66 10.54 5.10
C GLU A 194 8.61 9.96 6.17
N TYR A 195 8.08 9.13 7.08
CA TYR A 195 8.92 8.41 8.03
C TYR A 195 9.88 7.47 7.31
N VAL A 196 9.39 6.68 6.36
CA VAL A 196 10.23 5.78 5.55
C VAL A 196 11.31 6.57 4.81
N ALA A 197 10.97 7.71 4.20
CA ALA A 197 11.94 8.57 3.56
C ALA A 197 13.02 9.09 4.54
N SER A 198 12.63 9.44 5.76
CA SER A 198 13.57 9.88 6.79
C SER A 198 14.52 8.77 7.26
N ARG A 199 14.07 7.50 7.20
CA ARG A 199 14.89 6.31 7.53
C ARG A 199 15.84 5.91 6.39
N LEU A 200 15.57 6.37 5.18
CA LEU A 200 16.32 6.06 3.97
C LEU A 200 16.90 7.34 3.31
N PRO A 201 17.78 8.08 3.99
CA PRO A 201 18.17 9.44 3.59
C PRO A 201 18.96 9.51 2.27
N THR A 202 19.48 8.39 1.78
CA THR A 202 20.21 8.31 0.51
C THR A 202 19.37 7.71 -0.63
N VAL A 203 18.10 7.39 -0.35
CA VAL A 203 17.15 6.76 -1.27
C VAL A 203 16.06 7.74 -1.64
N THR A 204 15.66 7.76 -2.89
CA THR A 204 14.48 8.51 -3.28
C THR A 204 13.22 7.70 -2.96
N VAL A 205 12.37 8.24 -2.09
CA VAL A 205 11.11 7.61 -1.68
C VAL A 205 9.94 8.45 -2.17
N VAL A 206 8.95 7.81 -2.79
CA VAL A 206 7.66 8.42 -3.17
C VAL A 206 6.51 7.59 -2.64
N GLY A 207 5.36 8.22 -2.36
CA GLY A 207 4.17 7.55 -1.86
C GLY A 207 3.20 7.18 -2.98
N ALA A 208 2.51 6.03 -2.87
CA ALA A 208 1.51 5.61 -3.84
C ALA A 208 0.30 4.89 -3.18
N PRO A 209 -0.52 5.59 -2.38
CA PRO A 209 -1.69 4.99 -1.73
C PRO A 209 -2.76 4.57 -2.74
N VAL A 210 -3.36 3.40 -2.50
CA VAL A 210 -4.46 2.82 -3.30
C VAL A 210 -5.70 2.67 -2.40
N GLY A 211 -6.83 3.29 -2.73
CA GLY A 211 -8.05 3.22 -1.93
C GLY A 211 -7.84 3.67 -0.47
N GLY A 212 -6.88 4.54 -0.25
CA GLY A 212 -6.47 5.01 1.07
C GLY A 212 -6.40 6.53 1.19
N PHE A 213 -6.95 7.23 0.23
CA PHE A 213 -7.08 8.68 0.25
C PHE A 213 -8.56 9.08 0.12
N PRO A 214 -9.40 8.68 1.09
CA PRO A 214 -10.82 9.01 1.02
C PRO A 214 -10.97 10.52 0.92
N PRO A 215 -11.75 11.02 -0.06
CA PRO A 215 -12.13 12.41 -0.04
C PRO A 215 -12.91 12.66 1.26
N ALA A 216 -12.62 13.78 1.92
CA ALA A 216 -13.33 14.14 3.13
C ALA A 216 -14.76 14.56 2.73
N LEU A 217 -15.77 13.77 3.08
CA LEU A 217 -17.14 13.92 2.61
C LEU A 217 -18.17 13.77 3.73
N SER A 218 -19.38 14.21 3.43
CA SER A 218 -20.49 14.16 4.37
C SER A 218 -21.01 12.74 4.55
N TRP A 219 -21.37 12.41 5.77
CA TRP A 219 -21.95 11.13 6.16
C TRP A 219 -23.33 10.91 5.53
N TYR A 220 -23.62 9.66 5.17
CA TYR A 220 -24.97 9.28 4.75
C TYR A 220 -25.88 9.08 5.98
N THR A 221 -26.91 9.90 6.13
CA THR A 221 -27.87 9.82 7.25
C THR A 221 -29.20 9.21 6.87
N GLY A 222 -29.31 8.58 5.70
CA GLY A 222 -30.60 8.06 5.19
C GLY A 222 -31.53 9.13 4.61
N LYS A 223 -31.17 10.39 4.72
CA LYS A 223 -31.84 11.54 4.11
C LYS A 223 -30.75 12.40 3.47
N ASN A 224 -31.11 13.21 2.47
CA ASN A 224 -30.18 14.20 1.88
C ASN A 224 -29.64 15.13 2.99
N SER A 225 -28.63 14.70 3.71
CA SER A 225 -28.07 15.50 4.79
C SER A 225 -26.85 16.24 4.30
N ASN A 226 -26.94 17.55 4.32
CA ASN A 226 -25.78 18.43 4.34
C ASN A 226 -25.18 18.44 5.75
N VAL A 227 -24.80 17.28 6.29
CA VAL A 227 -24.04 17.25 7.54
C VAL A 227 -22.67 17.82 7.21
N PRO A 228 -22.19 18.84 7.91
CA PRO A 228 -20.87 19.37 7.69
C PRO A 228 -19.82 18.26 7.82
N GLU A 229 -18.88 18.23 6.93
CA GLU A 229 -17.80 17.25 6.83
C GLU A 229 -17.04 17.03 8.16
N GLU A 230 -16.91 18.08 8.96
CA GLU A 230 -16.19 18.06 10.24
C GLU A 230 -16.94 17.29 11.33
N ASP A 231 -18.27 17.26 11.33
CA ASP A 231 -19.07 16.76 12.46
C ASP A 231 -19.11 15.22 12.54
N VAL A 232 -18.81 14.53 11.45
CA VAL A 232 -19.04 13.09 11.37
C VAL A 232 -17.81 12.30 11.76
N ARG A 233 -16.64 12.83 11.50
CA ARG A 233 -15.36 12.15 11.74
C ARG A 233 -14.78 12.47 13.10
N ASP A 234 -15.32 13.45 13.78
CA ASP A 234 -14.88 13.88 15.11
C ASP A 234 -15.13 12.82 16.19
N SER A 235 -16.13 11.96 16.02
CA SER A 235 -16.53 11.07 17.10
C SER A 235 -15.57 9.89 17.36
N ASN A 236 -14.90 9.36 16.32
CA ASN A 236 -14.10 8.16 16.46
C ASN A 236 -12.58 8.37 16.30
N PHE A 237 -12.13 9.26 15.44
CA PHE A 237 -10.70 9.42 15.19
C PHE A 237 -9.89 9.91 16.41
N PRO A 238 -10.37 10.83 17.26
CA PRO A 238 -9.69 11.17 18.50
C PRO A 238 -9.47 9.97 19.43
N TYR A 239 -10.47 9.06 19.48
CA TYR A 239 -10.36 7.83 20.27
C TYR A 239 -9.39 6.83 19.60
N LEU A 240 -9.51 6.59 18.30
CA LEU A 240 -8.69 5.64 17.55
C LEU A 240 -7.20 6.02 17.60
N THR A 241 -6.89 7.31 17.43
CA THR A 241 -5.50 7.78 17.52
C THR A 241 -4.88 7.54 18.90
N LYS A 242 -5.68 7.60 19.98
CA LYS A 242 -5.24 7.26 21.34
C LYS A 242 -5.13 5.76 21.54
N LEU A 243 -6.12 4.98 21.08
CA LEU A 243 -6.11 3.53 21.17
C LEU A 243 -4.85 2.95 20.55
N PHE A 244 -4.51 3.37 19.34
CA PHE A 244 -3.35 2.87 18.59
C PHE A 244 -2.04 3.50 19.08
N ASP A 245 -2.08 4.59 19.85
CA ASP A 245 -0.94 5.49 20.04
C ASP A 245 -0.35 5.85 18.65
N ALA A 246 -1.21 6.34 17.79
CA ALA A 246 -0.97 6.40 16.36
C ALA A 246 0.23 7.29 16.01
N TYR A 247 1.16 6.77 15.20
CA TYR A 247 2.10 7.61 14.50
C TYR A 247 1.33 8.59 13.60
N LEU A 248 1.63 9.85 13.74
CA LEU A 248 1.05 10.92 12.94
C LEU A 248 2.17 11.72 12.28
N PRO A 249 2.02 12.09 10.99
CA PRO A 249 3.03 12.83 10.25
C PRO A 249 3.48 14.10 10.98
N THR A 250 4.79 14.23 11.16
CA THR A 250 5.38 15.28 12.02
C THR A 250 5.00 16.67 11.56
N LYS A 251 5.11 16.96 10.25
CA LYS A 251 4.77 18.28 9.72
C LYS A 251 3.29 18.63 9.88
N CYS A 252 2.39 17.64 9.77
CA CYS A 252 0.99 17.87 10.06
C CYS A 252 0.80 18.25 11.52
N ARG A 253 1.34 17.49 12.47
CA ARG A 253 1.22 17.78 13.91
C ARG A 253 1.77 19.16 14.29
N GLU A 254 2.89 19.55 13.70
CA GLU A 254 3.53 20.85 13.97
C GLU A 254 2.73 22.03 13.45
N ASN A 255 1.96 21.85 12.37
CA ASN A 255 1.33 22.94 11.64
C ASN A 255 -0.22 22.92 11.71
N ILE A 256 -0.84 21.85 12.22
CA ILE A 256 -2.30 21.76 12.32
C ILE A 256 -2.87 22.83 13.24
N ARG A 257 -3.87 23.55 12.78
CA ARG A 257 -4.52 24.59 13.60
C ARG A 257 -5.25 23.95 14.78
N GLY A 258 -5.12 24.56 15.97
CA GLY A 258 -5.73 24.08 17.21
C GLY A 258 -4.87 23.12 18.02
N GLY A 259 -3.64 22.83 17.56
CA GLY A 259 -2.64 22.06 18.31
C GLY A 259 -3.10 20.63 18.62
N GLU A 260 -2.74 20.13 19.81
CA GLU A 260 -2.95 18.74 20.23
C GLU A 260 -4.41 18.26 20.14
N ALA A 261 -5.38 19.13 20.41
CA ALA A 261 -6.81 18.80 20.29
C ALA A 261 -7.20 18.36 18.86
N ASN A 262 -6.42 18.78 17.86
CA ASN A 262 -6.66 18.48 16.45
C ASN A 262 -5.66 17.49 15.83
N TYR A 263 -4.74 16.90 16.59
CA TYR A 263 -3.76 15.96 16.06
C TYR A 263 -4.40 14.75 15.36
N TRP A 264 -5.57 14.32 15.80
CA TRP A 264 -6.33 13.26 15.13
C TRP A 264 -6.63 13.57 13.64
N LYS A 265 -6.72 14.85 13.25
CA LYS A 265 -6.91 15.26 11.85
C LYS A 265 -5.73 14.83 10.97
N CYS A 266 -4.54 14.71 11.56
CA CYS A 266 -3.36 14.19 10.85
C CYS A 266 -3.43 12.69 10.56
N PHE A 267 -4.36 11.96 11.17
CA PHE A 267 -4.65 10.57 10.85
C PHE A 267 -5.51 10.43 9.58
N VAL A 268 -6.23 11.48 9.21
CA VAL A 268 -7.12 11.49 8.03
C VAL A 268 -6.36 11.99 6.82
N PRO A 269 -6.07 11.16 5.80
CA PRO A 269 -5.20 11.51 4.69
C PRO A 269 -5.56 12.83 4.00
N ARG A 270 -6.84 13.05 3.72
CA ARG A 270 -7.30 14.27 3.07
C ARG A 270 -7.00 15.54 3.89
N LEU A 271 -7.16 15.47 5.22
CA LEU A 271 -6.91 16.62 6.11
C LEU A 271 -5.42 16.83 6.38
N ALA A 272 -4.62 15.76 6.32
CA ALA A 272 -3.19 15.81 6.50
C ALA A 272 -2.44 16.22 5.22
N TYR A 273 -3.01 15.95 4.04
CA TYR A 273 -2.37 16.18 2.74
C TYR A 273 -1.76 17.58 2.54
N PRO A 274 -2.39 18.71 2.96
CA PRO A 274 -1.80 20.05 2.78
C PRO A 274 -0.43 20.24 3.46
N TYR A 275 -0.06 19.37 4.39
CA TYR A 275 1.20 19.46 5.16
C TYR A 275 2.31 18.56 4.59
N TYR A 276 2.04 17.81 3.52
CA TYR A 276 3.01 16.89 2.93
C TYR A 276 3.88 17.55 1.88
N GLU A 277 5.16 17.18 1.85
CA GLU A 277 6.14 17.72 0.91
C GLU A 277 6.71 16.68 -0.05
N ILE A 278 6.66 15.39 0.32
CA ILE A 278 7.15 14.29 -0.51
C ILE A 278 6.12 13.95 -1.59
N PRO A 279 6.54 13.64 -2.82
CA PRO A 279 5.63 13.35 -3.93
C PRO A 279 4.72 12.16 -3.68
N LEU A 280 3.45 12.28 -4.08
CA LEU A 280 2.41 11.26 -3.98
C LEU A 280 1.78 10.96 -5.34
N PHE A 281 1.54 9.68 -5.63
CA PHE A 281 0.62 9.27 -6.69
C PHE A 281 -0.61 8.61 -6.07
N ILE A 282 -1.73 9.29 -6.08
CA ILE A 282 -2.96 8.86 -5.42
C ILE A 282 -3.79 8.01 -6.39
N MET A 283 -4.15 6.80 -5.99
CA MET A 283 -5.04 5.90 -6.73
C MET A 283 -6.33 5.73 -5.93
N GLU A 284 -7.38 6.45 -6.33
CA GLU A 284 -8.65 6.49 -5.58
C GLU A 284 -9.84 6.54 -6.53
N ALA A 285 -10.82 5.64 -6.38
CA ALA A 285 -12.02 5.71 -7.19
C ALA A 285 -12.92 6.88 -6.77
N ILE A 286 -13.50 7.60 -7.73
CA ILE A 286 -14.42 8.72 -7.45
C ILE A 286 -15.64 8.24 -6.64
N THR A 287 -16.07 7.00 -6.86
CA THR A 287 -17.19 6.35 -6.17
C THR A 287 -16.71 5.05 -5.52
N ASP A 288 -15.76 5.19 -4.58
CA ASP A 288 -15.23 4.07 -3.83
C ASP A 288 -16.30 3.43 -2.95
N VAL A 289 -16.61 2.15 -3.20
CA VAL A 289 -17.72 1.43 -2.55
C VAL A 289 -17.47 1.17 -1.07
N VAL A 290 -16.20 0.98 -0.66
CA VAL A 290 -15.84 0.72 0.73
C VAL A 290 -15.84 2.01 1.53
N ILE A 291 -15.35 3.10 0.95
CA ILE A 291 -15.40 4.42 1.60
C ILE A 291 -16.85 4.86 1.79
N MET A 292 -17.67 4.78 0.74
CA MET A 292 -19.09 5.11 0.84
C MET A 292 -19.82 4.25 1.88
N GLY A 293 -19.54 2.94 1.93
CA GLY A 293 -20.17 2.02 2.86
C GLY A 293 -19.59 2.07 4.27
N GLY A 294 -18.28 1.89 4.40
CA GLY A 294 -17.62 1.74 5.69
C GLY A 294 -17.37 3.03 6.45
N PHE A 295 -17.04 4.10 5.73
CA PHE A 295 -16.70 5.39 6.34
C PHE A 295 -17.83 6.41 6.31
N GLU A 296 -18.69 6.37 5.30
CA GLU A 296 -19.75 7.36 5.11
C GLU A 296 -21.15 6.83 5.50
N GLY A 297 -21.21 5.61 6.05
CA GLY A 297 -22.42 5.06 6.68
C GLY A 297 -23.52 4.62 5.72
N MET A 298 -23.24 4.46 4.43
CA MET A 298 -24.18 3.86 3.50
C MET A 298 -24.33 2.36 3.80
N ASP A 299 -25.54 1.84 3.88
CA ASP A 299 -25.78 0.43 4.14
C ASP A 299 -25.10 -0.46 3.07
N HIS A 300 -24.35 -1.47 3.53
CA HIS A 300 -23.52 -2.34 2.69
C HIS A 300 -24.26 -3.28 1.74
N LYS A 301 -25.57 -3.33 1.80
CA LYS A 301 -26.38 -4.05 0.83
C LYS A 301 -26.46 -3.27 -0.48
N ILE A 302 -25.31 -3.14 -1.11
CA ILE A 302 -25.12 -2.33 -2.32
C ILE A 302 -26.20 -2.58 -3.39
N PRO A 303 -26.60 -3.82 -3.75
CA PRO A 303 -27.63 -4.02 -4.76
C PRO A 303 -28.99 -3.45 -4.34
N GLU A 304 -29.39 -3.57 -3.07
CA GLU A 304 -30.67 -3.08 -2.56
C GLU A 304 -30.64 -1.56 -2.30
N ALA A 305 -29.50 -1.03 -1.82
CA ALA A 305 -29.30 0.41 -1.66
C ALA A 305 -29.41 1.15 -2.99
N PHE A 306 -28.94 0.57 -4.08
CA PHE A 306 -29.05 1.17 -5.41
C PHE A 306 -30.47 1.22 -5.97
N LEU A 307 -31.42 0.54 -5.35
CA LEU A 307 -32.85 0.68 -5.70
C LEU A 307 -33.53 1.86 -4.98
N ASN A 308 -32.87 2.47 -3.98
CA ASN A 308 -33.41 3.59 -3.24
C ASN A 308 -33.06 4.94 -3.90
N PRO A 309 -34.05 5.75 -4.33
CA PRO A 309 -33.80 7.05 -4.98
C PRO A 309 -33.00 8.05 -4.13
N ASP A 310 -33.10 7.98 -2.80
CA ASP A 310 -32.37 8.89 -1.90
C ASP A 310 -30.89 8.51 -1.81
N VAL A 311 -30.57 7.21 -1.82
CA VAL A 311 -29.20 6.71 -1.96
C VAL A 311 -28.59 7.18 -3.28
N TRP A 312 -29.35 7.11 -4.37
CA TRP A 312 -28.88 7.58 -5.68
C TRP A 312 -28.53 9.07 -5.69
N LYS A 313 -29.35 9.90 -5.06
CA LYS A 313 -29.06 11.33 -4.93
C LYS A 313 -27.77 11.58 -4.15
N TRP A 314 -27.60 10.83 -3.05
CA TRP A 314 -26.41 10.96 -2.22
C TRP A 314 -25.14 10.51 -2.97
N ILE A 315 -25.14 9.34 -3.65
CA ILE A 315 -23.99 8.87 -4.44
C ILE A 315 -23.62 9.88 -5.55
N LYS A 316 -24.62 10.50 -6.19
CA LYS A 316 -24.35 11.54 -7.18
C LYS A 316 -23.70 12.77 -6.56
N ALA A 317 -24.18 13.24 -5.42
CA ALA A 317 -23.57 14.35 -4.70
C ALA A 317 -22.18 14.00 -4.20
N TYR A 318 -21.99 12.77 -3.70
CA TYR A 318 -20.71 12.23 -3.30
C TYR A 318 -19.68 12.32 -4.43
N GLY A 319 -19.97 11.77 -5.60
CA GLY A 319 -19.04 11.78 -6.74
C GLY A 319 -18.65 13.19 -7.18
N VAL A 320 -19.61 14.14 -7.18
CA VAL A 320 -19.32 15.55 -7.48
C VAL A 320 -18.39 16.17 -6.44
N ASN A 321 -18.60 15.90 -5.17
CA ASN A 321 -17.78 16.44 -4.09
C ASN A 321 -16.38 15.78 -4.09
N ALA A 322 -16.29 14.47 -4.29
CA ALA A 322 -15.03 13.76 -4.43
C ALA A 322 -14.16 14.36 -5.54
N THR A 323 -14.76 14.63 -6.70
CA THR A 323 -14.06 15.26 -7.82
C THR A 323 -13.53 16.65 -7.47
N LYS A 324 -14.31 17.47 -6.75
CA LYS A 324 -13.85 18.79 -6.29
C LYS A 324 -12.63 18.65 -5.36
N ASN A 325 -12.66 17.70 -4.44
CA ASN A 325 -11.56 17.48 -3.51
C ASN A 325 -10.30 16.97 -4.24
N PHE A 326 -10.44 16.12 -5.26
CA PHE A 326 -9.31 15.69 -6.08
C PHE A 326 -8.70 16.81 -6.93
N GLN A 327 -9.47 17.84 -7.29
CA GLN A 327 -8.96 19.02 -7.99
C GLN A 327 -8.00 19.88 -7.13
N GLU A 328 -7.98 19.69 -5.81
CA GLU A 328 -7.05 20.36 -4.90
C GLU A 328 -5.67 19.68 -4.82
N ILE A 329 -5.50 18.52 -5.47
CA ILE A 329 -4.21 17.81 -5.51
C ILE A 329 -3.19 18.65 -6.30
N ASN A 330 -1.99 18.79 -5.75
CA ASN A 330 -0.91 19.56 -6.36
C ASN A 330 -0.37 18.88 -7.62
N SER A 331 -0.93 19.25 -8.78
CA SER A 331 -0.61 18.66 -10.08
C SER A 331 0.82 18.90 -10.58
N THR A 332 1.61 19.75 -9.94
CA THR A 332 3.02 19.95 -10.31
C THR A 332 3.97 18.99 -9.62
N ARG A 333 3.56 18.43 -8.48
CA ARG A 333 4.33 17.46 -7.70
C ARG A 333 3.68 16.08 -7.74
N ASP A 334 2.38 16.03 -7.56
CA ASP A 334 1.65 14.80 -7.30
C ASP A 334 0.94 14.29 -8.57
N GLY A 335 0.66 12.99 -8.56
CA GLY A 335 -0.16 12.34 -9.56
C GLY A 335 -1.47 11.83 -8.97
N LEU A 336 -2.44 11.62 -9.83
CA LEU A 336 -3.76 11.09 -9.48
C LEU A 336 -4.24 10.15 -10.58
N PHE A 337 -4.81 9.02 -10.16
CA PHE A 337 -5.59 8.15 -11.01
C PHE A 337 -6.96 7.90 -10.36
N ALA A 338 -8.00 8.59 -10.86
CA ALA A 338 -9.32 8.61 -10.25
C ALA A 338 -10.41 8.20 -11.25
N PRO A 339 -10.70 6.90 -11.39
CA PRO A 339 -11.74 6.42 -12.28
C PRO A 339 -13.14 6.60 -11.67
N SER A 340 -14.13 6.83 -12.55
CA SER A 340 -15.56 6.76 -12.22
C SER A 340 -16.02 5.30 -12.24
N CYS A 341 -15.53 4.50 -11.27
CA CYS A 341 -15.86 3.08 -11.13
C CYS A 341 -16.32 2.78 -9.71
N LEU A 342 -17.19 1.79 -9.57
CA LEU A 342 -17.56 1.22 -8.27
C LEU A 342 -16.52 0.16 -7.88
N ILE A 343 -15.36 0.61 -7.46
CA ILE A 343 -14.24 -0.22 -7.00
C ILE A 343 -13.66 0.38 -5.73
N HIS A 344 -12.81 -0.36 -5.05
CA HIS A 344 -12.02 0.12 -3.93
C HIS A 344 -10.52 0.05 -4.27
N CYS A 345 -9.95 -1.16 -4.27
CA CYS A 345 -8.55 -1.39 -4.62
C CYS A 345 -8.38 -2.25 -5.88
N GLU A 346 -9.47 -2.56 -6.60
CA GLU A 346 -9.49 -3.44 -7.74
C GLU A 346 -9.02 -2.73 -9.02
N PHE A 347 -7.79 -2.23 -8.99
CA PHE A 347 -7.11 -1.71 -10.17
C PHE A 347 -6.39 -2.89 -10.86
N GLU A 348 -7.01 -3.46 -11.89
CA GLU A 348 -6.37 -4.49 -12.71
C GLU A 348 -5.24 -3.86 -13.55
N LEU A 349 -4.31 -4.69 -14.05
CA LEU A 349 -3.20 -4.19 -14.87
C LEU A 349 -3.69 -3.38 -16.07
N ASN A 350 -4.78 -3.82 -16.70
CA ASN A 350 -5.30 -3.25 -17.94
C ASN A 350 -6.61 -2.47 -17.78
N LYS A 351 -7.14 -2.32 -16.55
CA LYS A 351 -8.42 -1.66 -16.25
C LYS A 351 -8.41 -1.02 -14.86
N PRO A 352 -9.14 0.07 -14.65
CA PRO A 352 -9.77 0.90 -15.69
C PRO A 352 -8.75 1.68 -16.50
N ILE A 353 -9.20 2.24 -17.65
CA ILE A 353 -8.41 3.12 -18.52
C ILE A 353 -9.00 4.54 -18.45
N ILE A 354 -8.16 5.54 -18.24
CA ILE A 354 -8.50 6.96 -18.28
C ILE A 354 -7.59 7.62 -19.33
N ASP A 355 -8.15 8.37 -20.27
CA ASP A 355 -7.39 9.05 -21.32
C ASP A 355 -6.40 8.13 -22.09
N GLY A 356 -6.77 6.86 -22.28
CA GLY A 356 -5.96 5.86 -22.98
C GLY A 356 -4.84 5.24 -22.16
N ILE A 357 -4.71 5.56 -20.86
CA ILE A 357 -3.68 5.02 -19.97
C ILE A 357 -4.30 4.18 -18.83
N ASN A 358 -3.66 3.07 -18.47
CA ASN A 358 -3.98 2.29 -17.27
C ASN A 358 -3.19 2.78 -16.06
N VAL A 359 -3.59 2.33 -14.88
CA VAL A 359 -3.01 2.78 -13.60
C VAL A 359 -1.51 2.48 -13.49
N ALA A 360 -1.05 1.31 -13.96
CA ALA A 360 0.37 0.93 -13.87
C ALA A 360 1.25 1.87 -14.71
N ASN A 361 0.83 2.16 -15.94
CA ASN A 361 1.55 3.09 -16.80
C ASN A 361 1.45 4.54 -16.32
N ALA A 362 0.32 4.95 -15.77
CA ALA A 362 0.16 6.28 -15.19
C ALA A 362 1.11 6.49 -14.01
N LEU A 363 1.13 5.55 -13.05
CA LEU A 363 2.06 5.56 -11.92
C LEU A 363 3.52 5.54 -12.38
N PHE A 364 3.86 4.66 -13.34
CA PHE A 364 5.23 4.56 -13.84
C PHE A 364 5.70 5.83 -14.54
N ASN A 365 4.86 6.44 -15.38
CA ASN A 365 5.20 7.69 -16.07
C ASN A 365 5.40 8.86 -15.10
N TRP A 366 4.59 8.93 -14.04
CA TRP A 366 4.77 9.90 -12.98
C TRP A 366 6.05 9.62 -12.17
N ALA A 367 6.28 8.37 -11.77
CA ALA A 367 7.44 7.99 -10.96
C ALA A 367 8.78 8.27 -11.65
N LYS A 368 8.84 8.17 -12.98
CA LYS A 368 10.05 8.46 -13.78
C LYS A 368 10.67 9.82 -13.47
N GLN A 369 9.89 10.84 -13.17
CA GLN A 369 10.42 12.17 -12.88
C GLN A 369 11.22 12.25 -11.58
N TYR A 370 11.09 11.25 -10.71
CA TYR A 370 11.77 11.14 -9.41
C TYR A 370 12.85 10.07 -9.38
N MET A 371 12.94 9.22 -10.40
CA MET A 371 13.99 8.20 -10.49
C MET A 371 15.36 8.86 -10.71
N PRO A 372 16.45 8.29 -10.16
CA PRO A 372 17.80 8.77 -10.43
C PRO A 372 18.08 8.87 -11.93
N SER A 373 18.75 9.94 -12.34
CA SER A 373 18.82 10.53 -13.70
C SER A 373 19.35 9.65 -14.84
N ASN A 374 19.72 8.40 -14.61
CA ASN A 374 20.20 7.48 -15.66
C ASN A 374 19.07 6.72 -16.38
N ASP A 375 17.82 6.84 -15.92
CA ASP A 375 16.79 5.90 -16.33
C ASP A 375 15.67 6.46 -17.23
N SER A 376 15.53 7.78 -17.41
CA SER A 376 14.47 8.27 -18.33
C SER A 376 14.57 9.73 -18.75
N PRO A 377 14.18 10.07 -19.99
CA PRO A 377 13.87 11.45 -20.34
C PRO A 377 12.62 11.90 -19.57
N PHE A 378 12.69 13.08 -19.01
CA PHE A 378 11.59 13.78 -18.34
C PHE A 378 10.36 13.85 -19.27
N VAL A 379 9.23 13.31 -18.83
CA VAL A 379 7.96 13.41 -19.55
C VAL A 379 7.23 14.63 -19.02
N ASN A 380 7.30 15.75 -19.73
CA ASN A 380 6.48 16.91 -19.45
C ASN A 380 5.01 16.58 -19.67
N GLY A 381 4.17 16.65 -18.66
CA GLY A 381 2.73 16.45 -18.78
C GLY A 381 2.03 16.47 -17.42
N SER A 382 0.74 16.68 -17.41
CA SER A 382 -0.08 16.48 -16.21
C SER A 382 -0.16 14.98 -15.91
N HIS A 383 0.08 14.60 -14.68
CA HIS A 383 -0.10 13.24 -14.17
C HIS A 383 -1.44 13.08 -13.42
N ILE A 384 -2.37 13.96 -13.71
CA ILE A 384 -3.75 13.91 -13.18
C ILE A 384 -4.63 13.22 -14.21
N HIS A 385 -4.98 11.98 -13.92
CA HIS A 385 -5.90 11.15 -14.70
C HIS A 385 -7.18 10.97 -13.89
N MET A 386 -8.21 11.72 -14.25
CA MET A 386 -9.49 11.68 -13.56
C MET A 386 -10.61 11.66 -14.58
N ASP A 387 -11.55 10.71 -14.43
CA ASP A 387 -12.73 10.67 -15.30
C ASP A 387 -13.55 11.95 -15.19
N THR A 388 -13.96 12.45 -16.35
CA THR A 388 -14.89 13.58 -16.47
C THR A 388 -16.17 13.10 -17.14
N CYS A 389 -17.19 12.82 -16.34
CA CYS A 389 -18.48 12.39 -16.86
C CYS A 389 -19.23 13.57 -17.48
N LYS A 390 -19.66 13.41 -18.74
CA LYS A 390 -20.34 14.48 -19.52
C LYS A 390 -21.57 15.08 -18.82
N SER A 391 -22.25 14.28 -18.01
CA SER A 391 -23.41 14.71 -17.21
C SER A 391 -23.01 15.45 -15.91
N GLY A 392 -21.72 15.53 -15.57
CA GLY A 392 -21.26 15.93 -14.23
C GLY A 392 -21.71 14.97 -13.12
N VAL A 393 -22.17 13.77 -13.49
CA VAL A 393 -22.67 12.75 -12.56
C VAL A 393 -21.81 11.50 -12.71
N TYR A 394 -21.21 11.05 -11.64
CA TYR A 394 -20.25 9.95 -11.60
C TYR A 394 -20.89 8.58 -11.27
N TYR A 395 -22.18 8.54 -11.15
CA TYR A 395 -22.94 7.31 -10.98
C TYR A 395 -24.23 7.33 -11.80
N PRO A 396 -24.62 6.27 -12.57
CA PRO A 396 -23.79 5.06 -12.80
C PRO A 396 -22.42 5.40 -13.39
N PRO A 397 -21.41 4.50 -13.22
CA PRO A 397 -20.06 4.74 -13.74
C PRO A 397 -20.08 5.17 -15.21
N CYS A 398 -19.38 6.26 -15.53
CA CYS A 398 -19.32 6.73 -16.91
C CYS A 398 -18.11 6.17 -17.69
N ASN A 399 -17.18 5.49 -16.99
CA ASN A 399 -16.03 4.85 -17.61
C ASN A 399 -16.42 3.44 -18.09
N PRO A 400 -16.41 3.20 -19.41
CA PRO A 400 -16.82 1.90 -19.96
C PRO A 400 -15.82 0.77 -19.71
N THR A 401 -14.63 1.10 -19.22
CA THR A 401 -13.56 0.13 -18.95
C THR A 401 -13.52 -0.32 -17.48
N CYS A 402 -14.44 0.14 -16.64
CA CYS A 402 -14.54 -0.28 -15.25
C CYS A 402 -14.55 -1.81 -15.15
N PRO A 403 -13.79 -2.39 -14.19
CA PRO A 403 -13.96 -3.80 -13.84
C PRO A 403 -15.41 -4.08 -13.45
N LYS A 404 -15.89 -5.27 -13.74
CA LYS A 404 -17.19 -5.71 -13.21
C LYS A 404 -17.05 -5.84 -11.69
N LEU A 405 -18.04 -5.33 -10.95
CA LEU A 405 -18.15 -5.61 -9.52
C LEU A 405 -18.00 -7.11 -9.31
N SER A 406 -16.96 -7.52 -8.58
CA SER A 406 -16.79 -8.92 -8.25
C SER A 406 -17.90 -9.35 -7.30
N ASP A 407 -18.39 -10.59 -7.41
CA ASP A 407 -19.37 -11.16 -6.49
C ASP A 407 -18.92 -11.12 -5.02
N LYS A 408 -17.65 -10.87 -4.75
CA LYS A 408 -17.09 -10.62 -3.41
C LYS A 408 -17.69 -9.41 -2.71
N PHE A 409 -18.04 -8.36 -3.45
CA PHE A 409 -18.71 -7.17 -2.88
C PHE A 409 -20.23 -7.29 -2.87
N LEU A 410 -20.79 -8.21 -3.65
CA LEU A 410 -22.23 -8.43 -3.73
C LEU A 410 -22.77 -9.39 -2.65
N GLY A 411 -21.93 -10.09 -1.90
CA GLY A 411 -22.40 -11.17 -1.06
C GLY A 411 -21.64 -11.51 0.22
N THR A 412 -20.51 -10.88 0.54
CA THR A 412 -19.80 -11.21 1.79
C THR A 412 -19.54 -9.96 2.60
N GLY A 413 -20.19 -9.92 3.76
CA GLY A 413 -20.03 -8.85 4.73
C GLY A 413 -18.56 -8.58 5.05
N LEU A 414 -18.21 -7.32 4.99
CA LEU A 414 -17.17 -6.74 5.82
C LEU A 414 -17.59 -6.98 7.27
N GLY A 415 -16.96 -7.96 7.92
CA GLY A 415 -17.15 -8.22 9.34
C GLY A 415 -18.19 -9.29 9.66
N LYS A 416 -17.82 -10.55 9.65
CA LYS A 416 -18.16 -11.50 10.70
C LYS A 416 -16.89 -11.79 11.47
#